data_3c02ec5c2c442cf6bbb1c84a485fe093
#
_entry.id   3c02ec5c2c442cf6bbb1c84a485fe093
#
_cell.length_a   1.000
_cell.length_b   1.000
_cell.length_c   1.000
_cell.angle_alpha   90.00
_cell.angle_beta   90.00
_cell.angle_gamma   90.00
#
_symmetry.space_group_name_H-M   'P 1'
#
loop_
_entity.id
_entity.type
_entity.pdbx_description
1 polymer ?
#
loop_
_entity_poly.entity_id
_entity_poly.type
_entity_poly.pdbx_seq_one_letter_code
_entity_poly.pdbx_strand_id
1 'polypeptide(L)'
;MQMLLNQAPSLPVAEVRIERVNAGTENAWREATIVAVASSDETGVPAEQLSLAEIAAAIEDMLECSDVERYLAFRNGELAGTASLRMHGKVGALTGSATLPAQRRRGVQAALIAARLEEARARGADLAVIMTAPGSQSQANVMKHGFALAYARAILVLPAT
;
A
#
# COMPACT_ATOMS: atom_id res chain seq x y z
N MET A 1 -5.04 8.90 -6.79
CA MET A 1 -5.82 9.75 -5.86
C MET A 1 -4.85 10.58 -5.03
N GLN A 2 -5.27 11.71 -4.51
CA GLN A 2 -4.41 12.65 -3.77
C GLN A 2 -5.12 13.18 -2.53
N MET A 3 -4.33 13.64 -1.57
CA MET A 3 -4.80 14.31 -0.36
C MET A 3 -3.77 15.34 0.09
N LEU A 4 -4.22 16.55 0.46
CA LEU A 4 -3.39 17.54 1.13
C LEU A 4 -3.16 17.10 2.58
N LEU A 5 -1.92 16.99 3.00
CA LEU A 5 -1.59 16.44 4.32
C LEU A 5 -1.99 17.31 5.50
N ASN A 6 -2.08 18.62 5.30
CA ASN A 6 -2.61 19.54 6.33
C ASN A 6 -4.11 19.37 6.60
N GLN A 7 -4.83 18.69 5.71
CA GLN A 7 -6.27 18.39 5.83
C GLN A 7 -6.56 16.92 6.14
N ALA A 8 -5.51 16.10 6.32
CA ALA A 8 -5.68 14.69 6.60
C ALA A 8 -6.44 14.48 7.93
N PRO A 9 -7.54 13.70 7.91
CA PRO A 9 -8.27 13.40 9.13
C PRO A 9 -7.42 12.56 10.07
N SER A 10 -7.69 12.68 11.38
CA SER A 10 -7.17 11.72 12.35
C SER A 10 -7.86 10.38 12.11
N LEU A 11 -7.11 9.37 11.74
CA LEU A 11 -7.65 8.04 11.50
C LEU A 11 -7.73 7.26 12.81
N PRO A 12 -8.83 6.52 13.06
CA PRO A 12 -8.91 5.66 14.23
C PRO A 12 -7.80 4.59 14.15
N VAL A 13 -6.96 4.56 15.17
CA VAL A 13 -5.90 3.55 15.31
C VAL A 13 -6.56 2.29 15.83
N ALA A 14 -6.70 1.28 14.99
CA ALA A 14 -6.95 -0.08 15.46
C ALA A 14 -5.73 -0.55 16.28
N GLU A 15 -5.89 -1.61 17.09
CA GLU A 15 -4.77 -2.26 17.80
C GLU A 15 -3.81 -2.95 16.82
N VAL A 16 -3.21 -2.14 15.94
CA VAL A 16 -2.28 -2.57 14.89
C VAL A 16 -0.97 -1.82 15.11
N ARG A 17 0.07 -2.58 15.38
CA ARG A 17 1.43 -2.07 15.52
C ARG A 17 2.08 -2.03 14.14
N ILE A 18 2.66 -0.90 13.78
CA ILE A 18 3.37 -0.71 12.51
C ILE A 18 4.87 -0.63 12.78
N GLU A 19 5.65 -1.38 12.03
CA GLU A 19 7.11 -1.38 12.10
C GLU A 19 7.72 -1.09 10.73
N ARG A 20 8.84 -0.37 10.72
CA ARG A 20 9.67 -0.26 9.52
C ARG A 20 10.40 -1.57 9.27
N VAL A 21 10.48 -1.94 8.02
CA VAL A 21 11.29 -3.07 7.56
C VAL A 21 12.78 -2.73 7.71
N ASN A 22 13.53 -3.69 8.19
CA ASN A 22 14.99 -3.67 8.26
C ASN A 22 15.55 -4.95 7.63
N ALA A 23 16.85 -5.09 7.56
CA ALA A 23 17.51 -6.27 6.96
C ALA A 23 17.06 -7.62 7.55
N GLY A 24 16.69 -7.65 8.84
CA GLY A 24 16.19 -8.86 9.50
C GLY A 24 14.72 -9.18 9.22
N THR A 25 13.94 -8.22 8.73
CA THR A 25 12.49 -8.37 8.49
C THR A 25 12.10 -8.24 7.01
N GLU A 26 13.06 -7.99 6.12
CA GLU A 26 12.82 -7.83 4.68
C GLU A 26 12.20 -9.09 4.05
N ASN A 27 12.69 -10.26 4.43
CA ASN A 27 12.14 -11.52 3.93
C ASN A 27 10.67 -11.72 4.36
N ALA A 28 10.35 -11.38 5.61
CA ALA A 28 8.98 -11.44 6.09
C ALA A 28 8.05 -10.47 5.33
N TRP A 29 8.54 -9.27 5.01
CA TRP A 29 7.80 -8.31 4.19
C TRP A 29 7.56 -8.85 2.78
N ARG A 30 8.58 -9.41 2.13
CA ARG A 30 8.51 -10.02 0.81
C ARG A 30 7.47 -11.13 0.74
N GLU A 31 7.60 -12.13 1.61
CA GLU A 31 6.70 -13.29 1.64
C GLU A 31 5.25 -12.88 1.91
N ALA A 32 5.03 -12.00 2.90
CA ALA A 32 3.69 -11.53 3.22
C ALA A 32 3.08 -10.72 2.08
N THR A 33 3.88 -9.92 1.35
CA THR A 33 3.40 -9.15 0.22
C THR A 33 2.99 -10.07 -0.93
N ILE A 34 3.80 -11.07 -1.26
CA ILE A 34 3.46 -12.08 -2.29
C ILE A 34 2.13 -12.77 -1.96
N VAL A 35 2.00 -13.28 -0.74
CA VAL A 35 0.78 -13.98 -0.29
C VAL A 35 -0.44 -13.07 -0.35
N ALA A 36 -0.31 -11.84 0.13
CA ALA A 36 -1.45 -10.92 0.21
C ALA A 36 -1.89 -10.41 -1.17
N VAL A 37 -0.95 -10.19 -2.10
CA VAL A 37 -1.23 -9.79 -3.49
C VAL A 37 -1.84 -10.95 -4.27
N ALA A 38 -1.26 -12.14 -4.18
CA ALA A 38 -1.78 -13.34 -4.84
C ALA A 38 -3.18 -13.75 -4.37
N SER A 39 -3.55 -13.33 -3.15
CA SER A 39 -4.87 -13.61 -2.56
C SER A 39 -5.82 -12.42 -2.68
N SER A 40 -5.57 -11.48 -3.59
CA SER A 40 -6.40 -10.28 -3.74
C SER A 40 -7.85 -10.63 -4.09
N ASP A 41 -8.81 -10.10 -3.32
CA ASP A 41 -10.26 -10.19 -3.60
C ASP A 41 -10.70 -8.97 -4.43
N GLU A 42 -9.96 -8.61 -5.46
CA GLU A 42 -10.30 -7.44 -6.26
C GLU A 42 -11.62 -7.66 -7.01
N THR A 43 -12.69 -7.16 -6.40
CA THR A 43 -13.95 -6.92 -7.09
C THR A 43 -13.83 -5.58 -7.82
N GLY A 44 -13.87 -5.59 -9.14
CA GLY A 44 -13.70 -4.40 -9.96
C GLY A 44 -13.41 -4.81 -11.40
N VAL A 45 -12.76 -3.94 -12.13
CA VAL A 45 -12.31 -4.22 -13.51
C VAL A 45 -11.41 -5.48 -13.49
N PRO A 46 -11.58 -6.43 -14.44
CA PRO A 46 -10.73 -7.60 -14.52
C PRO A 46 -9.26 -7.18 -14.51
N ALA A 47 -8.57 -7.43 -13.42
CA ALA A 47 -7.11 -7.33 -13.39
C ALA A 47 -6.56 -8.55 -14.15
N GLU A 48 -5.51 -8.36 -14.94
CA GLU A 48 -4.75 -9.51 -15.42
C GLU A 48 -4.35 -10.36 -14.22
N GLN A 49 -4.66 -11.65 -14.30
CA GLN A 49 -4.27 -12.59 -13.27
C GLN A 49 -2.77 -12.85 -13.44
N LEU A 50 -1.97 -12.13 -12.68
CA LEU A 50 -0.53 -12.37 -12.62
C LEU A 50 -0.26 -13.73 -11.97
N SER A 51 0.64 -14.50 -12.53
CA SER A 51 1.15 -15.70 -11.91
C SER A 51 1.95 -15.37 -10.64
N LEU A 52 2.11 -16.33 -9.75
CA LEU A 52 2.95 -16.14 -8.56
C LEU A 52 4.39 -15.74 -8.90
N ALA A 53 4.92 -16.23 -10.03
CA ALA A 53 6.27 -15.89 -10.48
C ALA A 53 6.37 -14.43 -10.92
N GLU A 54 5.37 -13.91 -11.63
CA GLU A 54 5.32 -12.49 -12.03
C GLU A 54 5.14 -11.56 -10.82
N ILE A 55 4.31 -11.94 -9.86
CA ILE A 55 4.15 -11.21 -8.60
C ILE A 55 5.48 -11.19 -7.84
N ALA A 56 6.13 -12.33 -7.70
CA ALA A 56 7.41 -12.42 -7.01
C ALA A 56 8.50 -11.58 -7.69
N ALA A 57 8.61 -11.64 -9.03
CA ALA A 57 9.55 -10.82 -9.78
C ALA A 57 9.32 -9.32 -9.58
N ALA A 58 8.06 -8.86 -9.64
CA ALA A 58 7.74 -7.46 -9.42
C ALA A 58 8.06 -7.00 -7.98
N ILE A 59 7.97 -7.90 -7.00
CA ILE A 59 8.32 -7.60 -5.62
C ILE A 59 9.84 -7.55 -5.43
N GLU A 60 10.61 -8.41 -6.10
CA GLU A 60 12.08 -8.32 -6.11
C GLU A 60 12.55 -6.98 -6.71
N ASP A 61 11.99 -6.55 -7.85
CA ASP A 61 12.27 -5.24 -8.43
C ASP A 61 11.97 -4.09 -7.44
N MET A 62 10.88 -4.22 -6.67
CA MET A 62 10.56 -3.25 -5.62
C MET A 62 11.57 -3.27 -4.46
N LEU A 63 12.16 -4.41 -4.14
CA LEU A 63 13.19 -4.52 -3.09
C LEU A 63 14.49 -3.83 -3.48
N GLU A 64 14.84 -3.81 -4.75
CA GLU A 64 16.01 -3.09 -5.25
C GLU A 64 15.89 -1.55 -5.16
N CYS A 65 14.66 -1.03 -5.02
CA CYS A 65 14.43 0.40 -4.87
C CYS A 65 14.83 0.90 -3.48
N SER A 66 15.99 1.53 -3.37
CA SER A 66 16.53 2.06 -2.10
C SER A 66 15.78 3.27 -1.53
N ASP A 67 15.00 3.97 -2.36
CA ASP A 67 14.22 5.16 -2.00
C ASP A 67 12.78 4.81 -1.55
N VAL A 68 12.48 3.53 -1.38
CA VAL A 68 11.18 3.03 -0.92
C VAL A 68 11.30 2.49 0.50
N GLU A 69 10.60 3.12 1.42
CA GLU A 69 10.45 2.60 2.78
C GLU A 69 9.32 1.59 2.86
N ARG A 70 9.54 0.53 3.59
CA ARG A 70 8.63 -0.60 3.72
C ARG A 70 8.18 -0.77 5.15
N TYR A 71 6.96 -1.24 5.34
CA TYR A 71 6.30 -1.37 6.63
C TYR A 71 5.64 -2.73 6.77
N LEU A 72 5.71 -3.26 7.98
CA LEU A 72 4.99 -4.42 8.45
C LEU A 72 3.91 -3.97 9.43
N ALA A 73 2.72 -4.53 9.31
CA ALA A 73 1.63 -4.35 10.26
C ALA A 73 1.44 -5.63 11.07
N PHE A 74 1.39 -5.51 12.39
CA PHE A 74 1.14 -6.62 13.30
C PHE A 74 -0.15 -6.36 14.07
N ARG A 75 -0.98 -7.39 14.21
CA ARG A 75 -2.18 -7.36 15.01
C ARG A 75 -2.21 -8.57 15.94
N ASN A 76 -2.39 -8.35 17.25
CA ASN A 76 -2.31 -9.40 18.27
C ASN A 76 -1.01 -10.23 18.20
N GLY A 77 0.10 -9.59 17.83
CA GLY A 77 1.40 -10.25 17.67
C GLY A 77 1.61 -10.98 16.34
N GLU A 78 0.57 -11.14 15.52
CA GLU A 78 0.65 -11.80 14.22
C GLU A 78 0.87 -10.79 13.09
N LEU A 79 1.64 -11.17 12.08
CA LEU A 79 1.80 -10.38 10.86
C LEU A 79 0.45 -10.25 10.15
N ALA A 80 0.06 -9.03 9.83
CA ALA A 80 -1.28 -8.71 9.36
C ALA A 80 -1.30 -8.05 7.97
N GLY A 81 -0.22 -7.40 7.58
CA GLY A 81 -0.16 -6.72 6.29
C GLY A 81 1.17 -6.02 6.06
N THR A 82 1.32 -5.53 4.85
CA THR A 82 2.51 -4.85 4.35
C THR A 82 2.14 -3.56 3.64
N ALA A 83 3.07 -2.62 3.60
CA ALA A 83 2.93 -1.41 2.80
C ALA A 83 4.27 -0.79 2.48
N SER A 84 4.28 0.17 1.55
CA SER A 84 5.46 0.97 1.25
C SER A 84 5.13 2.45 1.05
N LEU A 85 6.12 3.29 1.24
CA LEU A 85 6.09 4.74 1.07
C LEU A 85 7.31 5.16 0.28
N ARG A 86 7.11 5.96 -0.76
CA ARG A 86 8.18 6.62 -1.50
C ARG A 86 8.03 8.12 -1.36
N MET A 87 9.12 8.80 -1.01
CA MET A 87 9.14 10.26 -0.99
C MET A 87 9.72 10.81 -2.28
N HIS A 88 9.05 11.80 -2.85
CA HIS A 88 9.55 12.56 -3.99
C HIS A 88 9.34 14.06 -3.74
N GLY A 89 10.38 14.75 -3.32
CA GLY A 89 10.28 16.13 -2.86
C GLY A 89 9.25 16.25 -1.75
N LYS A 90 8.22 17.07 -1.98
CA LYS A 90 7.11 17.28 -1.04
C LYS A 90 5.89 16.37 -1.27
N VAL A 91 6.08 15.28 -2.00
CA VAL A 91 5.01 14.31 -2.27
C VAL A 91 5.35 12.97 -1.60
N GLY A 92 4.44 12.48 -0.77
CA GLY A 92 4.47 11.12 -0.24
C GLY A 92 3.62 10.19 -1.11
N ALA A 93 4.24 9.27 -1.83
CA ALA A 93 3.53 8.25 -2.61
C ALA A 93 3.33 6.99 -1.76
N LEU A 94 2.07 6.71 -1.43
CA LEU A 94 1.69 5.49 -0.74
C LEU A 94 1.60 4.37 -1.77
N THR A 95 2.67 3.60 -1.88
CA THR A 95 2.80 2.50 -2.83
C THR A 95 2.57 1.15 -2.15
N GLY A 96 2.25 0.12 -2.89
CA GLY A 96 2.14 -1.27 -2.47
C GLY A 96 1.57 -1.47 -1.06
N SER A 97 0.28 -1.69 -0.91
CA SER A 97 -0.33 -2.00 0.38
C SER A 97 -1.18 -3.24 0.26
N ALA A 98 -0.91 -4.23 1.09
CA ALA A 98 -1.63 -5.48 1.09
C ALA A 98 -1.95 -5.94 2.51
N THR A 99 -3.13 -6.53 2.70
CA THR A 99 -3.57 -7.12 3.97
C THR A 99 -3.73 -8.62 3.79
N LEU A 100 -3.10 -9.38 4.68
CA LEU A 100 -3.21 -10.84 4.68
C LEU A 100 -4.68 -11.28 4.80
N PRO A 101 -5.13 -12.32 4.09
CA PRO A 101 -6.53 -12.73 4.04
C PRO A 101 -7.19 -12.86 5.41
N ALA A 102 -6.52 -13.54 6.36
CA ALA A 102 -7.02 -13.73 7.72
C ALA A 102 -7.16 -12.45 8.55
N GLN A 103 -6.53 -11.36 8.12
CA GLN A 103 -6.51 -10.09 8.85
C GLN A 103 -7.32 -8.97 8.16
N ARG A 104 -8.04 -9.29 7.08
CA ARG A 104 -8.91 -8.34 6.38
C ARG A 104 -10.07 -7.88 7.24
N ARG A 105 -10.62 -6.69 6.94
CA ARG A 105 -11.75 -6.04 7.65
C ARG A 105 -11.50 -5.77 9.14
N ARG A 106 -10.23 -5.72 9.55
CA ARG A 106 -9.80 -5.51 10.94
C ARG A 106 -9.00 -4.21 11.14
N GLY A 107 -9.15 -3.24 10.23
CA GLY A 107 -8.52 -1.93 10.34
C GLY A 107 -7.03 -1.88 9.93
N VAL A 108 -6.42 -2.98 9.47
CA VAL A 108 -5.01 -3.06 9.10
C VAL A 108 -4.64 -2.04 8.01
N GLN A 109 -5.44 -1.97 6.94
CA GLN A 109 -5.20 -1.02 5.86
C GLN A 109 -5.27 0.43 6.35
N ALA A 110 -6.25 0.76 7.21
CA ALA A 110 -6.39 2.09 7.78
C ALA A 110 -5.16 2.48 8.62
N ALA A 111 -4.68 1.57 9.46
CA ALA A 111 -3.47 1.79 10.26
C ALA A 111 -2.23 1.99 9.38
N LEU A 112 -2.06 1.19 8.32
CA LEU A 112 -0.97 1.35 7.36
C LEU A 112 -1.05 2.68 6.59
N ILE A 113 -2.24 3.14 6.24
CA ILE A 113 -2.43 4.47 5.62
C ILE A 113 -2.03 5.55 6.62
N ALA A 114 -2.56 5.50 7.85
CA ALA A 114 -2.28 6.49 8.89
C ALA A 114 -0.78 6.64 9.17
N ALA A 115 -0.09 5.53 9.39
CA ALA A 115 1.35 5.53 9.67
C ALA A 115 2.17 6.15 8.52
N ARG A 116 1.84 5.83 7.27
CA ARG A 116 2.54 6.39 6.10
C ARG A 116 2.25 7.87 5.88
N LEU A 117 1.02 8.32 6.18
CA LEU A 117 0.67 9.75 6.12
C LEU A 117 1.40 10.55 7.20
N GLU A 118 1.51 10.00 8.41
CA GLU A 118 2.27 10.60 9.50
C GLU A 118 3.75 10.71 9.15
N GLU A 119 4.34 9.64 8.64
CA GLU A 119 5.74 9.64 8.20
C GLU A 119 5.99 10.63 7.04
N ALA A 120 5.14 10.63 6.03
CA ALA A 120 5.26 11.58 4.92
C ALA A 120 5.19 13.04 5.41
N ARG A 121 4.27 13.33 6.36
CA ARG A 121 4.16 14.64 6.97
C ARG A 121 5.41 14.99 7.79
N ALA A 122 5.90 14.08 8.60
CA ALA A 122 7.12 14.29 9.40
C ALA A 122 8.35 14.59 8.52
N ARG A 123 8.36 14.08 7.29
CA ARG A 123 9.40 14.33 6.29
C ARG A 123 9.13 15.55 5.40
N GLY A 124 8.12 16.34 5.73
CA GLY A 124 7.84 17.60 5.06
C GLY A 124 7.04 17.50 3.77
N ALA A 125 6.33 16.40 3.55
CA ALA A 125 5.40 16.32 2.43
C ALA A 125 4.17 17.21 2.66
N ASP A 126 3.74 17.88 1.62
CA ASP A 126 2.50 18.67 1.59
C ASP A 126 1.35 17.88 0.97
N LEU A 127 1.68 16.89 0.12
CA LEU A 127 0.75 16.10 -0.65
C LEU A 127 1.01 14.60 -0.46
N ALA A 128 -0.06 13.83 -0.29
CA ALA A 128 -0.02 12.37 -0.41
C ALA A 128 -0.74 11.91 -1.67
N VAL A 129 -0.18 10.93 -2.35
CA VAL A 129 -0.78 10.29 -3.52
C VAL A 129 -0.86 8.77 -3.34
N ILE A 130 -1.89 8.18 -3.91
CA ILE A 130 -2.09 6.73 -3.94
C ILE A 130 -2.73 6.31 -5.26
N MET A 131 -2.33 5.19 -5.81
CA MET A 131 -2.97 4.58 -6.97
C MET A 131 -3.86 3.42 -6.53
N THR A 132 -5.02 3.33 -7.13
CA THR A 132 -5.99 2.25 -6.92
C THR A 132 -6.65 1.89 -8.24
N ALA A 133 -7.08 0.65 -8.38
CA ALA A 133 -7.91 0.27 -9.52
C ALA A 133 -9.27 0.96 -9.44
N PRO A 134 -9.81 1.48 -10.55
CA PRO A 134 -11.14 2.10 -10.56
C PRO A 134 -12.22 1.12 -10.10
N GLY A 135 -13.14 1.57 -9.24
CA GLY A 135 -14.23 0.75 -8.71
C GLY A 135 -13.81 -0.28 -7.66
N SER A 136 -12.51 -0.37 -7.30
CA SER A 136 -12.03 -1.35 -6.32
C SER A 136 -12.42 -0.99 -4.89
N GLN A 137 -12.43 -2.01 -4.02
CA GLN A 137 -12.58 -1.81 -2.58
C GLN A 137 -11.47 -0.92 -2.01
N SER A 138 -10.26 -1.02 -2.57
CA SER A 138 -9.14 -0.15 -2.20
C SER A 138 -9.44 1.32 -2.49
N GLN A 139 -10.01 1.63 -3.67
CA GLN A 139 -10.46 2.99 -4.00
C GLN A 139 -11.49 3.50 -3.00
N ALA A 140 -12.53 2.70 -2.72
CA ALA A 140 -13.57 3.08 -1.77
C ALA A 140 -13.00 3.35 -0.37
N ASN A 141 -12.05 2.54 0.06
CA ASN A 141 -11.41 2.68 1.36
C ASN A 141 -10.57 3.97 1.45
N VAL A 142 -9.71 4.25 0.47
CA VAL A 142 -8.87 5.46 0.53
C VAL A 142 -9.70 6.75 0.42
N MET A 143 -10.82 6.73 -0.33
CA MET A 143 -11.77 7.86 -0.35
C MET A 143 -12.38 8.13 1.03
N LYS A 144 -12.72 7.09 1.79
CA LYS A 144 -13.20 7.23 3.18
C LYS A 144 -12.14 7.85 4.11
N HIS A 145 -10.88 7.73 3.74
CA HIS A 145 -9.76 8.31 4.47
C HIS A 145 -9.34 9.70 3.97
N GLY A 146 -10.19 10.35 3.16
CA GLY A 146 -10.01 11.75 2.74
C GLY A 146 -9.24 11.93 1.42
N PHE A 147 -8.89 10.85 0.73
CA PHE A 147 -8.32 10.99 -0.61
C PHE A 147 -9.38 11.39 -1.64
N ALA A 148 -9.06 12.35 -2.49
CA ALA A 148 -9.88 12.75 -3.62
C ALA A 148 -9.31 12.18 -4.93
N LEU A 149 -10.18 11.91 -5.89
CA LEU A 149 -9.76 11.52 -7.23
C LEU A 149 -9.06 12.70 -7.91
N ALA A 150 -7.79 12.53 -8.28
CA ALA A 150 -7.06 13.54 -9.05
C ALA A 150 -7.25 13.35 -10.56
N TYR A 151 -6.99 12.13 -11.02
CA TYR A 151 -7.16 11.74 -12.42
C TYR A 151 -7.21 10.20 -12.53
N ALA A 152 -7.69 9.71 -13.68
CA ALA A 152 -7.56 8.31 -14.08
C ALA A 152 -6.56 8.21 -15.25
N ARG A 153 -5.82 7.10 -15.32
CA ARG A 153 -4.94 6.79 -16.45
C ARG A 153 -5.23 5.39 -16.98
N ALA A 154 -5.12 5.22 -18.28
CA ALA A 154 -5.09 3.91 -18.91
C ALA A 154 -3.63 3.46 -19.07
N ILE A 155 -3.37 2.19 -18.79
CA ILE A 155 -2.10 1.54 -19.10
C ILE A 155 -2.36 0.65 -20.31
N LEU A 156 -1.66 0.91 -21.41
CA LEU A 156 -1.73 0.11 -22.62
C LEU A 156 -0.49 -0.78 -22.69
N VAL A 157 -0.72 -2.07 -22.87
CA VAL A 157 0.36 -3.06 -22.99
C VAL A 157 0.35 -3.60 -24.42
N LEU A 158 1.51 -3.58 -25.08
CA LEU A 158 1.67 -4.29 -26.34
C LEU A 158 1.85 -5.78 -26.01
N PRO A 159 1.00 -6.67 -26.57
CA PRO A 159 1.26 -8.10 -26.42
C PRO A 159 2.59 -8.47 -27.05
N ALA A 160 3.34 -9.33 -26.37
CA ALA A 160 4.55 -9.91 -26.94
C ALA A 160 4.17 -10.72 -28.17
N THR A 161 4.83 -10.44 -29.31
CA THR A 161 4.70 -11.21 -30.56
C THR A 161 5.49 -12.50 -30.46
#